data_c44c7ae379ebb2b1c4fbb43ccb78aaef
#
_entry.id   c44c7ae379ebb2b1c4fbb43ccb78aaef
#
_cell.length_a   1.000
_cell.length_b   1.000
_cell.length_c   1.000
_cell.angle_alpha   90.00
_cell.angle_beta   90.00
_cell.angle_gamma   90.00
#
_symmetry.space_group_name_H-M   'P 1'
#
loop_
_entity.id
_entity.type
_entity.pdbx_description
1 polymer ?
#
loop_
_entity_poly.entity_id
_entity_poly.type
_entity_poly.pdbx_seq_one_letter_code
_entity_poly.pdbx_strand_id
1 'polypeptide(L)'
;IWGLREELRKARERTRGIIGVNVMVAMSNFADMVRTAIAEKADIIFSGAGLPLNLPSFLTEGSRTKLAPIVSSARAARLLCEKWFGNYGYIPDAVVVEGPKAGGHLGYKEEQIGDAHYALETLVPQIVAEVRDFETAHGCHIPVIAAGGIYTGEDIYRIMELGADGVQMGTRFVTTDECDADPAFKQSYIDATEQD
;
A
#
# COMPACT_ATOMS: atom_id res chain seq x y z
N ILE A 1 -0.34 14.01 -13.73
CA ILE A 1 0.94 14.69 -13.38
C ILE A 1 0.65 16.07 -12.79
N TRP A 2 -0.02 16.98 -13.51
CA TRP A 2 -0.36 18.29 -12.96
C TRP A 2 -1.27 18.17 -11.71
N GLY A 3 -2.34 17.40 -11.77
CA GLY A 3 -3.25 17.17 -10.65
C GLY A 3 -2.54 16.59 -9.42
N LEU A 4 -1.68 15.55 -9.58
CA LEU A 4 -0.91 15.00 -8.47
C LEU A 4 -0.03 16.06 -7.79
N ARG A 5 0.62 16.93 -8.59
CA ARG A 5 1.45 18.00 -8.07
C ARG A 5 0.66 18.98 -7.22
N GLU A 6 -0.49 19.42 -7.73
CA GLU A 6 -1.38 20.34 -7.01
C GLU A 6 -1.88 19.72 -5.70
N GLU A 7 -2.32 18.47 -5.72
CA GLU A 7 -2.82 17.81 -4.52
C GLU A 7 -1.73 17.60 -3.46
N LEU A 8 -0.51 17.23 -3.86
CA LEU A 8 0.62 17.13 -2.93
C LEU A 8 0.95 18.46 -2.27
N ARG A 9 0.91 19.56 -3.05
CA ARG A 9 1.16 20.92 -2.53
C ARG A 9 0.07 21.36 -1.56
N LYS A 10 -1.21 21.17 -1.92
CA LYS A 10 -2.34 21.43 -1.04
C LYS A 10 -2.27 20.62 0.26
N ALA A 11 -1.93 19.34 0.16
CA ALA A 11 -1.76 18.51 1.33
C ALA A 11 -0.63 19.04 2.23
N ARG A 12 0.49 19.43 1.64
CA ARG A 12 1.63 19.97 2.39
C ARG A 12 1.34 21.32 3.06
N GLU A 13 0.45 22.14 2.50
CA GLU A 13 -0.03 23.37 3.13
C GLU A 13 -0.90 23.09 4.38
N ARG A 14 -1.63 21.98 4.36
CA ARG A 14 -2.58 21.61 5.42
C ARG A 14 -1.95 20.80 6.56
N THR A 15 -0.82 20.13 6.33
CA THR A 15 -0.19 19.30 7.34
C THR A 15 1.33 19.33 7.28
N ARG A 16 1.95 19.14 8.46
CA ARG A 16 3.38 18.83 8.61
C ARG A 16 3.63 17.33 8.79
N GLY A 17 2.58 16.53 8.78
CA GLY A 17 2.64 15.08 8.90
C GLY A 17 3.18 14.40 7.64
N ILE A 18 3.23 13.09 7.68
CA ILE A 18 3.69 12.24 6.56
C ILE A 18 2.63 12.28 5.46
N ILE A 19 3.06 12.56 4.23
CA ILE A 19 2.22 12.52 3.03
C ILE A 19 2.70 11.38 2.15
N GLY A 20 1.82 10.40 1.95
CA GLY A 20 2.03 9.29 1.04
C GLY A 20 1.21 9.40 -0.23
N VAL A 21 1.68 8.77 -1.30
CA VAL A 21 0.92 8.60 -2.54
C VAL A 21 0.85 7.13 -2.91
N ASN A 22 -0.29 6.71 -3.47
CA ASN A 22 -0.44 5.39 -4.06
C ASN A 22 -0.37 5.52 -5.58
N VAL A 23 0.53 4.76 -6.22
CA VAL A 23 0.73 4.79 -7.67
C VAL A 23 0.63 3.37 -8.22
N MET A 24 -0.35 3.12 -9.09
CA MET A 24 -0.55 1.82 -9.71
C MET A 24 0.47 1.55 -10.82
N VAL A 25 1.15 0.41 -10.76
CA VAL A 25 2.11 -0.03 -11.80
C VAL A 25 1.48 -0.13 -13.18
N ALA A 26 0.20 -0.54 -13.24
CA ALA A 26 -0.53 -0.73 -14.49
C ALA A 26 -0.85 0.57 -15.25
N MET A 27 -0.62 1.75 -14.65
CA MET A 27 -0.88 3.03 -15.33
C MET A 27 0.15 3.31 -16.43
N SER A 28 -0.31 3.74 -17.59
CA SER A 28 0.56 4.09 -18.73
C SER A 28 1.55 5.22 -18.41
N ASN A 29 1.22 6.10 -17.46
CA ASN A 29 2.05 7.21 -16.99
C ASN A 29 2.72 6.95 -15.63
N PHE A 30 2.85 5.68 -15.22
CA PHE A 30 3.44 5.27 -13.94
C PHE A 30 4.76 5.99 -13.62
N ALA A 31 5.71 5.95 -14.57
CA ALA A 31 7.03 6.55 -14.39
C ALA A 31 6.96 8.06 -14.10
N ASP A 32 6.06 8.77 -14.80
CA ASP A 32 5.90 10.21 -14.62
C ASP A 32 5.21 10.55 -13.30
N MET A 33 4.26 9.72 -12.86
CA MET A 33 3.63 9.87 -11.54
C MET A 33 4.66 9.68 -10.42
N VAL A 34 5.49 8.64 -10.50
CA VAL A 34 6.56 8.38 -9.51
C VAL A 34 7.57 9.53 -9.48
N ARG A 35 8.07 9.97 -10.65
CA ARG A 35 9.01 11.13 -10.72
C ARG A 35 8.39 12.40 -10.16
N THR A 36 7.10 12.63 -10.41
CA THR A 36 6.39 13.80 -9.88
C THR A 36 6.27 13.72 -8.36
N ALA A 37 5.90 12.56 -7.80
CA ALA A 37 5.83 12.37 -6.36
C ALA A 37 7.19 12.63 -5.67
N ILE A 38 8.28 12.12 -6.25
CA ILE A 38 9.64 12.34 -5.75
C ILE A 38 10.02 13.82 -5.84
N ALA A 39 9.75 14.48 -6.97
CA ALA A 39 10.05 15.90 -7.18
C ALA A 39 9.28 16.83 -6.23
N GLU A 40 8.03 16.50 -5.91
CA GLU A 40 7.19 17.23 -4.93
C GLU A 40 7.43 16.75 -3.48
N LYS A 41 8.44 15.90 -3.26
CA LYS A 41 8.88 15.45 -1.94
C LYS A 41 7.78 14.74 -1.14
N ALA A 42 7.01 13.87 -1.80
CA ALA A 42 6.18 12.93 -1.07
C ALA A 42 7.05 12.12 -0.11
N ASP A 43 6.58 11.92 1.12
CA ASP A 43 7.37 11.22 2.13
C ASP A 43 7.47 9.72 1.83
N ILE A 44 6.41 9.13 1.23
CA ILE A 44 6.38 7.72 0.87
C ILE A 44 5.55 7.49 -0.40
N ILE A 45 5.99 6.53 -1.23
CA ILE A 45 5.23 6.02 -2.38
C ILE A 45 4.85 4.57 -2.10
N PHE A 46 3.55 4.31 -2.07
CA PHE A 46 2.99 2.96 -2.11
C PHE A 46 2.75 2.57 -3.57
N SER A 47 3.09 1.35 -3.96
CA SER A 47 2.91 0.92 -5.35
C SER A 47 2.47 -0.54 -5.46
N GLY A 48 1.37 -0.74 -6.17
CA GLY A 48 0.70 -2.02 -6.40
C GLY A 48 0.02 -2.07 -7.77
N ALA A 49 -1.01 -2.89 -7.90
CA ALA A 49 -1.66 -3.21 -9.18
C ALA A 49 -0.63 -3.66 -10.23
N GLY A 50 0.20 -4.61 -9.85
CA GLY A 50 1.37 -5.13 -10.55
C GLY A 50 2.60 -5.12 -9.64
N LEU A 51 3.71 -5.72 -10.09
CA LEU A 51 4.95 -5.78 -9.32
C LEU A 51 5.85 -4.60 -9.68
N PRO A 52 6.12 -3.66 -8.75
CA PRO A 52 6.94 -2.48 -8.99
C PRO A 52 8.45 -2.80 -8.96
N LEU A 53 8.89 -3.74 -9.81
CA LEU A 53 10.26 -4.29 -9.79
C LEU A 53 11.35 -3.23 -9.95
N ASN A 54 11.06 -2.15 -10.67
CA ASN A 54 12.01 -1.09 -10.98
C ASN A 54 11.76 0.22 -10.19
N LEU A 55 10.85 0.23 -9.21
CA LEU A 55 10.50 1.45 -8.49
C LEU A 55 11.72 2.15 -7.84
N PRO A 56 12.68 1.45 -7.23
CA PRO A 56 13.87 2.11 -6.66
C PRO A 56 14.72 2.86 -7.69
N SER A 57 14.68 2.49 -8.97
CA SER A 57 15.45 3.17 -10.02
C SER A 57 15.03 4.62 -10.28
N PHE A 58 13.86 5.02 -9.79
CA PHE A 58 13.38 6.41 -9.93
C PHE A 58 13.93 7.34 -8.85
N LEU A 59 14.48 6.81 -7.76
CA LEU A 59 15.10 7.63 -6.72
C LEU A 59 16.34 8.33 -7.28
N THR A 60 16.46 9.60 -6.97
CA THR A 60 17.62 10.42 -7.30
C THR A 60 18.51 10.60 -6.07
N GLU A 61 19.76 10.95 -6.28
CA GLU A 61 20.68 11.25 -5.18
C GLU A 61 20.09 12.32 -4.25
N GLY A 62 20.12 12.04 -2.95
CA GLY A 62 19.54 12.92 -1.92
C GLY A 62 18.02 12.83 -1.76
N SER A 63 17.33 11.97 -2.52
CA SER A 63 15.89 11.71 -2.31
C SER A 63 15.66 11.12 -0.91
N ARG A 64 14.63 11.63 -0.22
CA ARG A 64 14.18 11.10 1.08
C ARG A 64 12.86 10.34 0.99
N THR A 65 12.29 10.27 -0.20
CA THR A 65 11.04 9.55 -0.45
C THR A 65 11.23 8.06 -0.19
N LYS A 66 10.42 7.50 0.67
CA LYS A 66 10.40 6.10 1.02
C LYS A 66 9.56 5.30 0.01
N LEU A 67 9.86 4.01 -0.14
CA LEU A 67 9.17 3.15 -1.09
C LEU A 67 8.60 1.92 -0.39
N ALA A 68 7.31 1.67 -0.61
CA ALA A 68 6.59 0.53 -0.06
C ALA A 68 5.82 -0.21 -1.17
N PRO A 69 6.18 -1.43 -1.53
CA PRO A 69 5.41 -2.24 -2.46
C PRO A 69 4.14 -2.77 -1.79
N ILE A 70 3.07 -2.90 -2.59
CA ILE A 70 1.84 -3.56 -2.20
C ILE A 70 1.84 -4.97 -2.81
N VAL A 71 1.61 -5.98 -1.98
CA VAL A 71 1.67 -7.39 -2.36
C VAL A 71 0.43 -8.14 -1.89
N SER A 72 0.08 -9.20 -2.62
CA SER A 72 -1.03 -10.11 -2.31
C SER A 72 -0.58 -11.56 -2.07
N SER A 73 0.73 -11.78 -1.89
CA SER A 73 1.27 -13.10 -1.58
C SER A 73 2.68 -13.04 -1.00
N ALA A 74 3.04 -14.06 -0.20
CA ALA A 74 4.38 -14.23 0.36
C ALA A 74 5.47 -14.30 -0.73
N ARG A 75 5.16 -14.99 -1.85
CA ARG A 75 6.06 -15.05 -3.02
C ARG A 75 6.35 -13.67 -3.62
N ALA A 76 5.34 -12.80 -3.72
CA ALA A 76 5.53 -11.46 -4.24
C ALA A 76 6.37 -10.60 -3.29
N ALA A 77 6.15 -10.71 -1.97
CA ALA A 77 6.94 -10.02 -0.95
C ALA A 77 8.42 -10.40 -1.05
N ARG A 78 8.72 -11.71 -1.02
CA ARG A 78 10.10 -12.21 -1.19
C ARG A 78 10.73 -11.69 -2.47
N LEU A 79 10.05 -11.86 -3.61
CA LEU A 79 10.57 -11.45 -4.90
C LEU A 79 10.94 -9.97 -4.94
N LEU A 80 10.11 -9.09 -4.39
CA LEU A 80 10.36 -7.65 -4.38
C LEU A 80 11.52 -7.29 -3.46
N CYS A 81 11.58 -7.85 -2.26
CA CYS A 81 12.71 -7.65 -1.34
C CYS A 81 14.04 -8.07 -2.00
N GLU A 82 14.10 -9.27 -2.57
CA GLU A 82 15.30 -9.81 -3.24
C GLU A 82 15.68 -8.97 -4.47
N LYS A 83 14.72 -8.60 -5.33
CA LYS A 83 14.98 -7.85 -6.56
C LYS A 83 15.38 -6.41 -6.30
N TRP A 84 14.74 -5.75 -5.35
CA TRP A 84 15.12 -4.38 -5.00
C TRP A 84 16.52 -4.34 -4.37
N PHE A 85 16.79 -5.26 -3.45
CA PHE A 85 18.11 -5.35 -2.85
C PHE A 85 19.19 -5.74 -3.88
N GLY A 86 18.98 -6.80 -4.65
CA GLY A 86 19.95 -7.31 -5.60
C GLY A 86 20.26 -6.36 -6.78
N ASN A 87 19.24 -5.66 -7.28
CA ASN A 87 19.39 -4.78 -8.45
C ASN A 87 19.77 -3.34 -8.09
N TYR A 88 19.35 -2.86 -6.92
CA TYR A 88 19.48 -1.44 -6.57
C TYR A 88 20.13 -1.20 -5.20
N GLY A 89 20.46 -2.24 -4.45
CA GLY A 89 20.92 -2.12 -3.06
C GLY A 89 19.87 -1.49 -2.14
N TYR A 90 18.57 -1.56 -2.52
CA TYR A 90 17.48 -0.90 -1.82
C TYR A 90 16.61 -1.90 -1.08
N ILE A 91 16.43 -1.69 0.21
CA ILE A 91 15.53 -2.47 1.06
C ILE A 91 14.19 -1.72 1.13
N PRO A 92 13.03 -2.37 0.92
CA PRO A 92 11.73 -1.72 1.08
C PRO A 92 11.59 -1.05 2.45
N ASP A 93 11.07 0.17 2.49
CA ASP A 93 10.84 0.90 3.75
C ASP A 93 9.62 0.37 4.53
N ALA A 94 8.72 -0.33 3.86
CA ALA A 94 7.62 -1.11 4.38
C ALA A 94 7.11 -2.05 3.29
N VAL A 95 6.32 -3.05 3.66
CA VAL A 95 5.55 -3.90 2.72
C VAL A 95 4.08 -3.80 3.09
N VAL A 96 3.21 -3.50 2.13
CA VAL A 96 1.76 -3.52 2.33
C VAL A 96 1.20 -4.85 1.85
N VAL A 97 0.49 -5.54 2.74
CA VAL A 97 -0.24 -6.79 2.43
C VAL A 97 -1.68 -6.42 2.10
N GLU A 98 -2.07 -6.61 0.85
CA GLU A 98 -3.43 -6.33 0.40
C GLU A 98 -4.24 -7.61 0.31
N GLY A 99 -5.32 -7.70 1.10
CA GLY A 99 -6.27 -8.81 1.09
C GLY A 99 -7.37 -8.65 0.04
N PRO A 100 -8.18 -9.68 -0.24
CA PRO A 100 -9.21 -9.66 -1.28
C PRO A 100 -10.39 -8.73 -0.98
N LYS A 101 -10.53 -8.24 0.26
CA LYS A 101 -11.53 -7.24 0.65
C LYS A 101 -11.03 -5.80 0.49
N ALA A 102 -9.88 -5.59 -0.13
CA ALA A 102 -9.44 -4.24 -0.50
C ALA A 102 -10.24 -3.74 -1.71
N GLY A 103 -10.33 -2.43 -1.88
CA GLY A 103 -10.95 -1.81 -3.04
C GLY A 103 -9.97 -1.58 -4.19
N GLY A 104 -10.48 -1.29 -5.39
CA GLY A 104 -9.70 -0.94 -6.56
C GLY A 104 -9.20 -2.15 -7.36
N HIS A 105 -7.98 -2.06 -7.89
CA HIS A 105 -7.37 -3.14 -8.68
C HIS A 105 -6.77 -4.19 -7.76
N LEU A 106 -7.45 -5.33 -7.66
CA LEU A 106 -7.04 -6.44 -6.82
C LEU A 106 -6.07 -7.39 -7.52
N GLY A 107 -5.12 -7.94 -6.76
CA GLY A 107 -4.24 -9.03 -7.21
C GLY A 107 -4.89 -10.42 -7.14
N TYR A 108 -6.23 -10.49 -7.15
CA TYR A 108 -7.02 -11.71 -6.96
C TYR A 108 -7.97 -11.92 -8.11
N LYS A 109 -8.26 -13.19 -8.41
CA LYS A 109 -9.36 -13.56 -9.29
C LYS A 109 -10.67 -13.59 -8.51
N GLU A 110 -11.80 -13.49 -9.21
CA GLU A 110 -13.13 -13.47 -8.59
C GLU A 110 -13.39 -14.67 -7.66
N GLU A 111 -13.01 -15.87 -8.10
CA GLU A 111 -13.14 -17.10 -7.31
C GLU A 111 -12.30 -17.13 -6.03
N GLN A 112 -11.32 -16.24 -5.89
CA GLN A 112 -10.43 -16.16 -4.73
C GLN A 112 -10.95 -15.20 -3.66
N ILE A 113 -11.91 -14.33 -3.98
CA ILE A 113 -12.39 -13.27 -3.08
C ILE A 113 -13.05 -13.84 -1.82
N GLY A 114 -13.81 -14.93 -1.95
CA GLY A 114 -14.47 -15.61 -0.81
C GLY A 114 -13.68 -16.77 -0.21
N ASP A 115 -12.50 -17.09 -0.73
CA ASP A 115 -11.72 -18.24 -0.28
C ASP A 115 -10.85 -17.87 0.94
N ALA A 116 -11.02 -18.63 2.03
CA ALA A 116 -10.27 -18.43 3.28
C ALA A 116 -8.74 -18.52 3.11
N HIS A 117 -8.23 -19.21 2.08
CA HIS A 117 -6.81 -19.27 1.79
C HIS A 117 -6.23 -17.91 1.41
N TYR A 118 -7.04 -17.01 0.86
CA TYR A 118 -6.67 -15.67 0.46
C TYR A 118 -7.12 -14.61 1.47
N ALA A 119 -7.79 -15.02 2.56
CA ALA A 119 -8.18 -14.08 3.62
C ALA A 119 -6.96 -13.36 4.20
N LEU A 120 -7.15 -12.11 4.59
CA LEU A 120 -6.07 -11.28 5.15
C LEU A 120 -5.43 -11.95 6.38
N GLU A 121 -6.25 -12.63 7.18
CA GLU A 121 -5.84 -13.40 8.35
C GLU A 121 -4.88 -14.56 8.02
N THR A 122 -4.99 -15.11 6.82
CA THR A 122 -4.10 -16.16 6.32
C THR A 122 -2.84 -15.57 5.68
N LEU A 123 -2.98 -14.48 4.95
CA LEU A 123 -1.89 -13.85 4.21
C LEU A 123 -0.88 -13.13 5.11
N VAL A 124 -1.37 -12.42 6.13
CA VAL A 124 -0.51 -11.63 7.02
C VAL A 124 0.58 -12.47 7.67
N PRO A 125 0.29 -13.59 8.37
CA PRO A 125 1.35 -14.40 8.96
C PRO A 125 2.35 -14.97 7.95
N GLN A 126 1.87 -15.35 6.75
CA GLN A 126 2.74 -15.88 5.69
C GLN A 126 3.71 -14.83 5.17
N ILE A 127 3.23 -13.61 4.93
CA ILE A 127 4.05 -12.52 4.41
C ILE A 127 4.99 -12.00 5.50
N VAL A 128 4.52 -11.90 6.75
CA VAL A 128 5.36 -11.57 7.90
C VAL A 128 6.54 -12.55 8.00
N ALA A 129 6.30 -13.85 7.92
CA ALA A 129 7.37 -14.85 7.97
C ALA A 129 8.43 -14.61 6.88
N GLU A 130 8.01 -14.42 5.62
CA GLU A 130 8.93 -14.15 4.50
C GLU A 130 9.74 -12.87 4.68
N VAL A 131 9.10 -11.80 5.20
CA VAL A 131 9.77 -10.53 5.46
C VAL A 131 10.78 -10.69 6.61
N ARG A 132 10.43 -11.39 7.69
CA ARG A 132 11.33 -11.65 8.84
C ARG A 132 12.54 -12.50 8.45
N ASP A 133 12.37 -13.46 7.54
CA ASP A 133 13.50 -14.23 6.99
C ASP A 133 14.48 -13.33 6.24
N PHE A 134 13.96 -12.43 5.41
CA PHE A 134 14.78 -11.44 4.71
C PHE A 134 15.47 -10.45 5.68
N GLU A 135 14.76 -9.94 6.68
CA GLU A 135 15.30 -9.06 7.73
C GLU A 135 16.47 -9.73 8.47
N THR A 136 16.29 -11.00 8.84
CA THR A 136 17.33 -11.77 9.55
C THR A 136 18.58 -11.91 8.68
N ALA A 137 18.43 -12.19 7.39
CA ALA A 137 19.54 -12.34 6.46
C ALA A 137 20.30 -11.03 6.19
N HIS A 138 19.65 -9.88 6.31
CA HIS A 138 20.21 -8.58 5.92
C HIS A 138 20.40 -7.60 7.08
N GLY A 139 20.02 -7.97 8.31
CA GLY A 139 20.19 -7.13 9.51
C GLY A 139 19.37 -5.83 9.45
N CYS A 140 18.15 -5.88 8.92
CA CYS A 140 17.27 -4.73 8.74
C CYS A 140 15.90 -4.97 9.42
N HIS A 141 15.03 -3.96 9.39
CA HIS A 141 13.64 -4.07 9.77
C HIS A 141 12.75 -3.46 8.69
N ILE A 142 11.70 -4.20 8.27
CA ILE A 142 10.74 -3.82 7.24
C ILE A 142 9.33 -3.94 7.84
N PRO A 143 8.67 -2.83 8.20
CA PRO A 143 7.31 -2.87 8.69
C PRO A 143 6.35 -3.53 7.71
N VAL A 144 5.50 -4.43 8.19
CA VAL A 144 4.43 -5.07 7.42
C VAL A 144 3.10 -4.42 7.77
N ILE A 145 2.47 -3.81 6.77
CA ILE A 145 1.21 -3.07 6.89
C ILE A 145 0.09 -3.88 6.23
N ALA A 146 -0.97 -4.17 6.94
CA ALA A 146 -2.09 -4.93 6.38
C ALA A 146 -3.21 -4.02 5.87
N ALA A 147 -3.81 -4.35 4.72
CA ALA A 147 -4.85 -3.59 4.06
C ALA A 147 -5.98 -4.48 3.53
N GLY A 148 -7.21 -3.98 3.57
CA GLY A 148 -8.39 -4.63 3.04
C GLY A 148 -9.32 -5.23 4.10
N GLY A 149 -10.56 -4.71 4.19
CA GLY A 149 -11.57 -5.20 5.12
C GLY A 149 -11.32 -4.83 6.59
N ILE A 150 -10.46 -3.88 6.88
CA ILE A 150 -10.19 -3.38 8.24
C ILE A 150 -10.97 -2.10 8.44
N TYR A 151 -11.85 -2.07 9.45
CA TYR A 151 -12.77 -0.95 9.66
C TYR A 151 -12.86 -0.48 11.11
N THR A 152 -12.75 -1.39 12.09
CA THR A 152 -12.88 -1.12 13.52
C THR A 152 -11.55 -1.22 14.26
N GLY A 153 -11.51 -0.71 15.50
CA GLY A 153 -10.36 -0.91 16.38
C GLY A 153 -10.10 -2.38 16.71
N GLU A 154 -11.16 -3.19 16.77
CA GLU A 154 -11.07 -4.63 16.97
C GLU A 154 -10.40 -5.33 15.77
N ASP A 155 -10.77 -4.92 14.54
CA ASP A 155 -10.10 -5.42 13.34
C ASP A 155 -8.61 -5.08 13.35
N ILE A 156 -8.27 -3.84 13.71
CA ILE A 156 -6.86 -3.40 13.83
C ILE A 156 -6.12 -4.30 14.82
N TYR A 157 -6.67 -4.46 16.02
CA TYR A 157 -6.05 -5.27 17.07
C TYR A 157 -5.83 -6.71 16.61
N ARG A 158 -6.87 -7.34 16.06
CA ARG A 158 -6.83 -8.71 15.53
C ARG A 158 -5.73 -8.89 14.47
N ILE A 159 -5.60 -7.97 13.54
CA ILE A 159 -4.60 -8.03 12.46
C ILE A 159 -3.19 -7.81 13.01
N MET A 160 -3.01 -6.93 13.97
CA MET A 160 -1.70 -6.70 14.60
C MET A 160 -1.27 -7.93 15.44
N GLU A 161 -2.19 -8.64 16.10
CA GLU A 161 -1.89 -9.91 16.80
C GLU A 161 -1.38 -10.99 15.84
N LEU A 162 -1.67 -10.90 14.54
CA LEU A 162 -1.12 -11.79 13.51
C LEU A 162 0.30 -11.43 13.06
N GLY A 163 0.87 -10.37 13.61
CA GLY A 163 2.24 -9.94 13.38
C GLY A 163 2.41 -8.76 12.42
N ALA A 164 1.33 -8.14 11.95
CA ALA A 164 1.43 -6.87 11.24
C ALA A 164 1.91 -5.74 12.17
N ASP A 165 2.73 -4.83 11.65
CA ASP A 165 3.23 -3.66 12.39
C ASP A 165 2.25 -2.47 12.32
N GLY A 166 1.26 -2.54 11.43
CA GLY A 166 0.22 -1.53 11.26
C GLY A 166 -0.83 -1.91 10.25
N VAL A 167 -1.78 -1.01 10.01
CA VAL A 167 -2.88 -1.21 9.05
C VAL A 167 -3.06 -0.01 8.12
N GLN A 168 -3.58 -0.28 6.93
CA GLN A 168 -4.02 0.73 5.98
C GLN A 168 -5.54 0.62 5.80
N MET A 169 -6.24 1.74 5.93
CA MET A 169 -7.70 1.81 5.86
C MET A 169 -8.10 2.88 4.83
N GLY A 170 -9.05 2.56 3.97
CA GLY A 170 -9.61 3.47 2.98
C GLY A 170 -11.10 3.76 3.26
N THR A 171 -11.94 2.73 3.15
CA THR A 171 -13.40 2.82 3.24
C THR A 171 -13.90 3.56 4.49
N ARG A 172 -13.24 3.38 5.64
CA ARG A 172 -13.57 4.08 6.89
C ARG A 172 -13.58 5.60 6.74
N PHE A 173 -12.73 6.14 5.87
CA PHE A 173 -12.56 7.59 5.70
C PHE A 173 -13.35 8.16 4.52
N VAL A 174 -13.91 7.32 3.63
CA VAL A 174 -14.69 7.78 2.46
C VAL A 174 -15.90 8.59 2.88
N THR A 175 -16.61 8.18 3.95
CA THR A 175 -17.84 8.81 4.41
C THR A 175 -17.64 9.95 5.41
N THR A 176 -16.38 10.37 5.62
CA THR A 176 -16.08 11.50 6.52
C THR A 176 -16.30 12.85 5.83
N ASP A 177 -16.48 13.90 6.63
CA ASP A 177 -16.64 15.27 6.12
C ASP A 177 -15.37 15.75 5.39
N GLU A 178 -14.20 15.31 5.85
CA GLU A 178 -12.90 15.69 5.29
C GLU A 178 -12.62 15.07 3.90
N CYS A 179 -13.29 13.96 3.55
CA CYS A 179 -13.18 13.38 2.23
C CYS A 179 -13.87 14.27 1.20
N ASP A 180 -13.17 14.70 0.18
CA ASP A 180 -13.66 15.58 -0.88
C ASP A 180 -14.30 14.84 -2.07
N ALA A 181 -14.60 13.55 -1.92
CA ALA A 181 -15.34 12.78 -2.89
C ALA A 181 -16.76 13.33 -3.08
N ASP A 182 -17.31 13.13 -4.28
CA ASP A 182 -18.67 13.53 -4.61
C ASP A 182 -19.69 12.97 -3.58
N PRO A 183 -20.67 13.77 -3.12
CA PRO A 183 -21.66 13.33 -2.16
C PRO A 183 -22.42 12.05 -2.57
N ALA A 184 -22.71 11.87 -3.88
CA ALA A 184 -23.39 10.67 -4.36
C ALA A 184 -22.47 9.43 -4.23
N PHE A 185 -21.15 9.60 -4.41
CA PHE A 185 -20.19 8.53 -4.17
C PHE A 185 -20.14 8.14 -2.68
N LYS A 186 -20.10 9.12 -1.77
CA LYS A 186 -20.15 8.85 -0.32
C LYS A 186 -21.45 8.16 0.06
N GLN A 187 -22.58 8.59 -0.51
CA GLN A 187 -23.89 8.03 -0.23
C GLN A 187 -23.97 6.54 -0.63
N SER A 188 -23.31 6.15 -1.73
CA SER A 188 -23.28 4.74 -2.13
C SER A 188 -22.60 3.82 -1.11
N TYR A 189 -21.63 4.34 -0.34
CA TYR A 189 -21.01 3.59 0.77
C TYR A 189 -21.93 3.52 2.00
N ILE A 190 -22.75 4.55 2.23
CA ILE A 190 -23.70 4.58 3.36
C ILE A 190 -24.88 3.62 3.08
N ASP A 191 -25.32 3.57 1.85
CA ASP A 191 -26.47 2.76 1.42
C ASP A 191 -26.08 1.29 1.16
N ALA A 192 -24.77 0.98 1.01
CA ALA A 192 -24.29 -0.37 0.75
C ALA A 192 -24.66 -1.33 1.89
N THR A 193 -25.05 -2.53 1.51
CA THR A 193 -25.39 -3.65 2.40
C THR A 193 -24.42 -4.82 2.19
N GLU A 194 -24.51 -5.84 3.06
CA GLU A 194 -23.71 -7.07 2.90
C GLU A 194 -24.03 -7.87 1.61
N GLN A 195 -25.05 -7.47 0.86
CA GLN A 195 -25.45 -8.12 -0.39
C GLN A 195 -24.94 -7.42 -1.63
N ASP A 196 -24.31 -6.24 -1.48
CA ASP A 196 -23.70 -5.44 -2.54
C ASP A 196 -22.20 -5.78 -2.63
#